data_0a386e8807d8e1c6a445e4ebc97029c0
#
_entry.id   0a386e8807d8e1c6a445e4ebc97029c0
#
_cell.length_a   1.000
_cell.length_b   1.000
_cell.length_c   1.000
_cell.angle_alpha   90.00
_cell.angle_beta   90.00
_cell.angle_gamma   90.00
#
_symmetry.space_group_name_H-M   'P 1'
#
loop_
_entity.id
_entity.type
_entity.pdbx_description
1 polymer ?
#
loop_
_entity_poly.entity_id
_entity_poly.type
_entity_poly.pdbx_seq_one_letter_code
_entity_poly.pdbx_strand_id
1 'polypeptide(L)'
;ELAERARADASTAPLVFFFFCCAIAWLLVASAAGLTASIKLHEPDWLVQQAWLTFGRIRTIHLNAVAYGWAPMAGLGIALFVIPRLLKTPLLGARFAFVGAVFWNAALIAGLGSIAAGINDGLEWLEIPWQIGILFAVGGALIGLPLVFTLVNRRVEHLYVSVWYMACALFWLPVLFVVAKMPGLHQGV
;
A
#
# COMPACT_ATOMS: atom_id res chain seq x y z
N GLU A 1 8.76 11.20 -30.05
CA GLU A 1 7.72 10.61 -29.20
C GLU A 1 8.07 9.18 -28.76
N LEU A 2 8.40 8.24 -29.69
CA LEU A 2 8.78 6.85 -29.31
C LEU A 2 9.99 6.80 -28.39
N ALA A 3 11.04 7.60 -28.66
CA ALA A 3 12.23 7.67 -27.82
C ALA A 3 11.96 8.27 -26.43
N GLU A 4 10.99 9.15 -26.28
CA GLU A 4 10.56 9.71 -24.99
C GLU A 4 9.80 8.67 -24.17
N ARG A 5 8.89 7.95 -24.80
CA ARG A 5 8.19 6.83 -24.17
C ARG A 5 9.16 5.76 -23.70
N ALA A 6 10.09 5.35 -24.56
CA ALA A 6 11.10 4.36 -24.20
C ALA A 6 11.95 4.79 -22.99
N ARG A 7 12.30 6.08 -22.90
CA ARG A 7 13.03 6.64 -21.73
C ARG A 7 12.19 6.64 -20.47
N ALA A 8 10.92 7.02 -20.56
CA ALA A 8 9.99 6.98 -19.42
C ALA A 8 9.85 5.53 -18.92
N ASP A 9 9.63 4.58 -19.82
CA ASP A 9 9.49 3.15 -19.49
C ASP A 9 10.75 2.58 -18.83
N ALA A 10 11.92 2.84 -19.42
CA ALA A 10 13.19 2.37 -18.87
C ALA A 10 13.45 2.93 -17.44
N SER A 11 12.98 4.14 -17.15
CA SER A 11 13.14 4.76 -15.83
C SER A 11 12.22 4.16 -14.75
N THR A 12 11.13 3.49 -15.15
CA THR A 12 10.11 2.97 -14.24
C THR A 12 10.09 1.45 -14.14
N ALA A 13 10.48 0.74 -15.21
CA ALA A 13 10.26 -0.70 -15.32
C ALA A 13 10.74 -1.54 -14.12
N PRO A 14 11.97 -1.37 -13.59
CA PRO A 14 12.42 -2.18 -12.45
C PRO A 14 11.58 -1.92 -11.18
N LEU A 15 11.23 -0.66 -10.96
CA LEU A 15 10.44 -0.26 -9.80
C LEU A 15 9.00 -0.76 -9.90
N VAL A 16 8.36 -0.59 -11.05
CA VAL A 16 7.01 -1.09 -11.33
C VAL A 16 6.95 -2.61 -11.18
N PHE A 17 7.95 -3.31 -11.71
CA PHE A 17 8.06 -4.76 -11.54
C PHE A 17 8.12 -5.15 -10.05
N PHE A 18 8.92 -4.44 -9.25
CA PHE A 18 8.99 -4.66 -7.80
C PHE A 18 7.63 -4.47 -7.13
N PHE A 19 6.92 -3.37 -7.45
CA PHE A 19 5.58 -3.11 -6.89
C PHE A 19 4.58 -4.20 -7.25
N PHE A 20 4.57 -4.68 -8.49
CA PHE A 20 3.68 -5.76 -8.90
C PHE A 20 4.05 -7.11 -8.26
N CYS A 21 5.33 -7.40 -8.08
CA CYS A 21 5.74 -8.59 -7.31
C CYS A 21 5.22 -8.53 -5.88
N CYS A 22 5.34 -7.37 -5.20
CA CYS A 22 4.78 -7.17 -3.87
C CYS A 22 3.25 -7.31 -3.88
N ALA A 23 2.57 -6.73 -4.87
CA ALA A 23 1.11 -6.83 -5.00
C ALA A 23 0.66 -8.29 -5.16
N ILE A 24 1.31 -9.06 -6.00
CA ILE A 24 1.00 -10.50 -6.20
C ILE A 24 1.26 -11.27 -4.91
N ALA A 25 2.39 -11.04 -4.23
CA ALA A 25 2.69 -11.70 -2.97
C ALA A 25 1.61 -11.43 -1.92
N TRP A 26 1.17 -10.18 -1.78
CA TRP A 26 0.10 -9.82 -0.86
C TRP A 26 -1.26 -10.38 -1.29
N LEU A 27 -1.55 -10.46 -2.58
CA LEU A 27 -2.76 -11.11 -3.08
C LEU A 27 -2.82 -12.58 -2.66
N LEU A 28 -1.70 -13.29 -2.78
CA LEU A 28 -1.62 -14.71 -2.36
C LEU A 28 -1.82 -14.85 -0.85
N VAL A 29 -1.16 -14.02 -0.04
CA VAL A 29 -1.34 -14.01 1.43
C VAL A 29 -2.78 -13.69 1.80
N ALA A 30 -3.35 -12.65 1.20
CA ALA A 30 -4.73 -12.24 1.43
C ALA A 30 -5.71 -13.35 1.04
N SER A 31 -5.53 -13.97 -0.13
CA SER A 31 -6.39 -15.06 -0.61
C SER A 31 -6.33 -16.29 0.31
N ALA A 32 -5.13 -16.67 0.76
CA ALA A 32 -4.97 -17.77 1.70
C ALA A 32 -5.67 -17.48 3.05
N ALA A 33 -5.52 -16.24 3.57
CA ALA A 33 -6.20 -15.82 4.79
C ALA A 33 -7.74 -15.78 4.61
N GLY A 34 -8.22 -15.30 3.46
CA GLY A 34 -9.65 -15.27 3.11
C GLY A 34 -10.25 -16.66 2.99
N LEU A 35 -9.54 -17.60 2.34
CA LEU A 35 -9.96 -18.99 2.25
C LEU A 35 -10.05 -19.62 3.65
N THR A 36 -9.03 -19.39 4.50
CA THR A 36 -9.02 -19.89 5.88
C THR A 36 -10.20 -19.32 6.68
N ALA A 37 -10.49 -18.02 6.54
CA ALA A 37 -11.64 -17.39 7.20
C ALA A 37 -12.96 -17.98 6.70
N SER A 38 -13.09 -18.26 5.39
CA SER A 38 -14.27 -18.89 4.81
C SER A 38 -14.50 -20.30 5.35
N ILE A 39 -13.47 -21.12 5.44
CA ILE A 39 -13.57 -22.48 6.02
C ILE A 39 -14.06 -22.38 7.48
N LYS A 40 -13.52 -21.46 8.26
CA LYS A 40 -13.92 -21.29 9.67
C LYS A 40 -15.36 -20.81 9.88
N LEU A 41 -16.02 -20.27 8.87
CA LEU A 41 -17.46 -20.00 8.93
C LEU A 41 -18.31 -21.28 8.90
N HIS A 42 -17.80 -22.32 8.25
CA HIS A 42 -18.50 -23.59 8.13
C HIS A 42 -18.02 -24.62 9.17
N GLU A 43 -16.75 -24.58 9.51
CA GLU A 43 -16.08 -25.47 10.44
C GLU A 43 -15.38 -24.66 11.54
N PRO A 44 -16.11 -24.11 12.55
CA PRO A 44 -15.54 -23.22 13.56
C PRO A 44 -14.41 -23.86 14.38
N ASP A 45 -14.48 -25.16 14.61
CA ASP A 45 -13.53 -25.91 15.42
C ASP A 45 -12.26 -26.30 14.64
N TRP A 46 -12.23 -26.10 13.33
CA TRP A 46 -11.06 -26.39 12.52
C TRP A 46 -9.88 -25.51 12.96
N LEU A 47 -8.76 -26.15 13.32
CA LEU A 47 -7.56 -25.51 13.86
C LEU A 47 -7.83 -24.60 15.08
N VAL A 48 -8.79 -24.95 15.94
CA VAL A 48 -9.17 -24.14 17.11
C VAL A 48 -8.01 -23.94 18.11
N GLN A 49 -7.06 -24.87 18.14
CA GLN A 49 -5.88 -24.77 19.02
C GLN A 49 -4.90 -23.65 18.62
N GLN A 50 -5.05 -23.10 17.42
CA GLN A 50 -4.18 -22.07 16.90
C GLN A 50 -4.81 -20.68 17.11
N ALA A 51 -4.39 -19.97 18.17
CA ALA A 51 -4.96 -18.67 18.54
C ALA A 51 -4.89 -17.63 17.44
N TRP A 52 -3.85 -17.63 16.61
CA TRP A 52 -3.68 -16.69 15.49
C TRP A 52 -4.60 -17.01 14.30
N LEU A 53 -5.16 -18.21 14.23
CA LEU A 53 -6.14 -18.63 13.20
C LEU A 53 -7.60 -18.49 13.67
N THR A 54 -7.89 -17.82 14.78
CA THR A 54 -9.27 -17.51 15.13
C THR A 54 -9.94 -16.70 14.02
N PHE A 55 -11.25 -16.92 13.79
CA PHE A 55 -11.97 -16.25 12.70
C PHE A 55 -11.77 -14.73 12.72
N GLY A 56 -11.86 -14.10 13.88
CA GLY A 56 -11.67 -12.66 14.02
C GLY A 56 -10.28 -12.18 13.54
N ARG A 57 -9.22 -12.90 13.94
CA ARG A 57 -7.85 -12.53 13.53
C ARG A 57 -7.59 -12.78 12.05
N ILE A 58 -7.97 -13.97 11.55
CA ILE A 58 -7.66 -14.33 10.15
C ILE A 58 -8.50 -13.53 9.15
N ARG A 59 -9.76 -13.21 9.49
CA ARG A 59 -10.59 -12.28 8.70
C ARG A 59 -9.94 -10.90 8.63
N THR A 60 -9.49 -10.38 9.77
CA THR A 60 -8.83 -9.07 9.85
C THR A 60 -7.50 -9.07 9.08
N ILE A 61 -6.71 -10.12 9.16
CA ILE A 61 -5.49 -10.29 8.35
C ILE A 61 -5.83 -10.25 6.86
N HIS A 62 -6.86 -10.99 6.42
CA HIS A 62 -7.32 -10.98 5.05
C HIS A 62 -7.65 -9.56 4.57
N LEU A 63 -8.50 -8.84 5.31
CA LEU A 63 -8.95 -7.51 4.93
C LEU A 63 -7.79 -6.50 4.85
N ASN A 64 -6.89 -6.51 5.84
CA ASN A 64 -5.75 -5.60 5.86
C ASN A 64 -4.70 -5.96 4.79
N ALA A 65 -4.49 -7.25 4.49
CA ALA A 65 -3.60 -7.67 3.41
C ALA A 65 -4.14 -7.25 2.02
N VAL A 66 -5.45 -7.27 1.82
CA VAL A 66 -6.10 -6.74 0.60
C VAL A 66 -5.97 -5.22 0.56
N ALA A 67 -6.43 -4.53 1.62
CA ALA A 67 -6.59 -3.08 1.63
C ALA A 67 -5.25 -2.33 1.66
N TYR A 68 -4.25 -2.85 2.36
CA TYR A 68 -2.95 -2.20 2.54
C TYR A 68 -1.79 -2.91 1.83
N GLY A 69 -1.99 -4.15 1.38
CA GLY A 69 -0.99 -4.91 0.63
C GLY A 69 -1.26 -4.88 -0.88
N TRP A 70 -2.18 -5.73 -1.32
CA TRP A 70 -2.45 -5.91 -2.75
C TRP A 70 -2.87 -4.62 -3.45
N ALA A 71 -3.95 -4.00 -3.02
CA ALA A 71 -4.56 -2.89 -3.73
C ALA A 71 -3.63 -1.66 -3.82
N PRO A 72 -2.96 -1.19 -2.74
CA PRO A 72 -2.04 -0.07 -2.84
C PRO A 72 -0.79 -0.39 -3.66
N MET A 73 -0.20 -1.58 -3.51
CA MET A 73 0.99 -1.94 -4.30
C MET A 73 0.67 -2.00 -5.80
N ALA A 74 -0.47 -2.56 -6.18
CA ALA A 74 -0.92 -2.57 -7.57
C ALA A 74 -1.22 -1.15 -8.08
N GLY A 75 -2.00 -0.37 -7.32
CA GLY A 75 -2.38 0.99 -7.70
C GLY A 75 -1.19 1.95 -7.81
N LEU A 76 -0.27 1.90 -6.84
CA LEU A 76 0.95 2.70 -6.85
C LEU A 76 1.89 2.27 -7.98
N GLY A 77 2.00 0.97 -8.26
CA GLY A 77 2.74 0.46 -9.41
C GLY A 77 2.19 1.00 -10.74
N ILE A 78 0.87 1.03 -10.90
CA ILE A 78 0.20 1.62 -12.06
C ILE A 78 0.48 3.13 -12.14
N ALA A 79 0.38 3.87 -11.03
CA ALA A 79 0.63 5.30 -11.00
C ALA A 79 2.08 5.63 -11.40
N LEU A 80 3.07 4.89 -10.87
CA LEU A 80 4.48 5.01 -11.20
C LEU A 80 4.78 4.73 -12.68
N PHE A 81 3.98 3.89 -13.32
CA PHE A 81 4.10 3.59 -14.75
C PHE A 81 3.41 4.64 -15.63
N VAL A 82 2.18 5.01 -15.29
CA VAL A 82 1.31 5.84 -16.14
C VAL A 82 1.71 7.31 -16.08
N ILE A 83 1.99 7.85 -14.89
CA ILE A 83 2.26 9.29 -14.71
C ILE A 83 3.47 9.76 -15.53
N PRO A 84 4.66 9.13 -15.50
CA PRO A 84 5.80 9.53 -16.32
C PRO A 84 5.49 9.53 -17.82
N ARG A 85 4.72 8.56 -18.30
CA ARG A 85 4.29 8.47 -19.69
C ARG A 85 3.38 9.62 -20.10
N LEU A 86 2.36 9.93 -19.28
CA LEU A 86 1.43 11.01 -19.55
C LEU A 86 2.10 12.39 -19.48
N LEU A 87 3.11 12.54 -18.62
CA LEU A 87 3.88 13.77 -18.46
C LEU A 87 5.06 13.89 -19.42
N LYS A 88 5.33 12.87 -20.25
CA LYS A 88 6.45 12.78 -21.18
C LYS A 88 7.81 13.02 -20.53
N THR A 89 7.92 12.64 -19.25
CA THR A 89 9.09 12.89 -18.40
C THR A 89 9.49 11.60 -17.71
N PRO A 90 10.78 11.20 -17.72
CA PRO A 90 11.24 10.05 -16.96
C PRO A 90 10.95 10.20 -15.48
N LEU A 91 10.73 9.09 -14.77
CA LEU A 91 10.50 9.10 -13.33
C LEU A 91 11.74 9.65 -12.60
N LEU A 92 11.58 10.75 -11.87
CA LEU A 92 12.65 11.39 -11.12
C LEU A 92 12.65 10.88 -9.67
N GLY A 93 13.82 10.45 -9.19
CA GLY A 93 13.97 10.04 -7.78
C GLY A 93 13.36 8.66 -7.45
N ALA A 94 13.36 7.73 -8.38
CA ALA A 94 12.81 6.36 -8.23
C ALA A 94 13.27 5.65 -6.93
N ARG A 95 14.48 5.96 -6.44
CA ARG A 95 15.01 5.44 -5.16
C ARG A 95 14.12 5.74 -3.95
N PHE A 96 13.48 6.91 -3.92
CA PHE A 96 12.57 7.27 -2.83
C PHE A 96 11.34 6.38 -2.81
N ALA A 97 10.76 6.09 -3.99
CA ALA A 97 9.63 5.16 -4.08
C ALA A 97 10.03 3.73 -3.68
N PHE A 98 11.24 3.30 -4.04
CA PHE A 98 11.73 1.99 -3.60
C PHE A 98 11.88 1.91 -2.08
N VAL A 99 12.53 2.89 -1.46
CA VAL A 99 12.68 2.96 0.00
C VAL A 99 11.30 3.06 0.67
N GLY A 100 10.41 3.90 0.14
CA GLY A 100 9.04 4.01 0.62
C GLY A 100 8.26 2.69 0.57
N ALA A 101 8.42 1.92 -0.52
CA ALA A 101 7.81 0.61 -0.65
C ALA A 101 8.37 -0.40 0.36
N VAL A 102 9.66 -0.34 0.67
CA VAL A 102 10.26 -1.16 1.73
C VAL A 102 9.64 -0.82 3.09
N PHE A 103 9.53 0.47 3.45
CA PHE A 103 8.85 0.91 4.68
C PHE A 103 7.40 0.45 4.72
N TRP A 104 6.67 0.60 3.62
CA TRP A 104 5.28 0.19 3.51
C TRP A 104 5.10 -1.31 3.73
N ASN A 105 5.88 -2.13 3.04
CA ASN A 105 5.80 -3.59 3.20
C ASN A 105 6.24 -4.05 4.60
N ALA A 106 7.27 -3.43 5.19
CA ALA A 106 7.69 -3.71 6.56
C ALA A 106 6.58 -3.35 7.57
N ALA A 107 5.92 -2.21 7.39
CA ALA A 107 4.77 -1.80 8.19
C ALA A 107 3.63 -2.83 8.10
N LEU A 108 3.33 -3.31 6.89
CA LEU A 108 2.28 -4.30 6.70
C LEU A 108 2.62 -5.64 7.35
N ILE A 109 3.85 -6.13 7.20
CA ILE A 109 4.31 -7.36 7.87
C ILE A 109 4.16 -7.21 9.39
N ALA A 110 4.63 -6.11 9.96
CA ALA A 110 4.52 -5.84 11.39
C ALA A 110 3.05 -5.72 11.83
N GLY A 111 2.21 -5.04 11.02
CA GLY A 111 0.78 -4.87 11.28
C GLY A 111 0.01 -6.18 11.28
N LEU A 112 0.20 -7.02 10.27
CA LEU A 112 -0.44 -8.33 10.20
C LEU A 112 0.07 -9.26 11.33
N GLY A 113 1.36 -9.18 11.67
CA GLY A 113 1.94 -9.88 12.81
C GLY A 113 1.32 -9.45 14.15
N SER A 114 1.08 -8.15 14.35
CA SER A 114 0.40 -7.65 15.55
C SER A 114 -1.05 -8.14 15.64
N ILE A 115 -1.80 -8.13 14.53
CA ILE A 115 -3.17 -8.68 14.47
C ILE A 115 -3.16 -10.18 14.79
N ALA A 116 -2.21 -10.95 14.22
CA ALA A 116 -2.04 -12.37 14.52
C ALA A 116 -1.76 -12.62 16.02
N ALA A 117 -0.96 -11.75 16.65
CA ALA A 117 -0.71 -11.79 18.08
C ALA A 117 -1.91 -11.35 18.94
N GLY A 118 -2.95 -10.75 18.34
CA GLY A 118 -4.13 -10.23 19.02
C GLY A 118 -3.99 -8.78 19.48
N ILE A 119 -2.99 -8.07 18.96
CA ILE A 119 -2.77 -6.65 19.23
C ILE A 119 -3.31 -5.85 18.04
N ASN A 120 -4.38 -5.09 18.25
CA ASN A 120 -5.01 -4.27 17.22
C ASN A 120 -5.77 -3.10 17.84
N ASP A 121 -6.06 -2.06 17.06
CA ASP A 121 -6.76 -0.86 17.52
C ASP A 121 -8.29 -1.02 17.56
N GLY A 122 -8.85 -2.17 17.14
CA GLY A 122 -10.27 -2.48 17.20
C GLY A 122 -11.17 -1.67 16.24
N LEU A 123 -10.60 -0.81 15.40
CA LEU A 123 -11.35 -0.04 14.41
C LEU A 123 -11.38 -0.80 13.08
N GLU A 124 -12.56 -1.13 12.57
CA GLU A 124 -12.70 -1.87 11.32
C GLU A 124 -12.02 -1.12 10.16
N TRP A 125 -11.23 -1.83 9.34
CA TRP A 125 -10.35 -1.32 8.29
C TRP A 125 -9.13 -0.52 8.77
N LEU A 126 -8.97 -0.32 10.07
CA LEU A 126 -7.87 0.43 10.68
C LEU A 126 -7.30 -0.31 11.90
N GLU A 127 -7.34 -1.64 11.86
CA GLU A 127 -6.96 -2.49 12.99
C GLU A 127 -5.46 -2.47 13.30
N ILE A 128 -4.63 -2.14 12.31
CA ILE A 128 -3.17 -2.04 12.51
C ILE A 128 -2.86 -0.96 13.54
N PRO A 129 -2.06 -1.25 14.58
CA PRO A 129 -1.71 -0.30 15.62
C PRO A 129 -1.15 1.02 15.08
N TRP A 130 -1.54 2.14 15.70
CA TRP A 130 -1.18 3.48 15.24
C TRP A 130 0.34 3.72 15.13
N GLN A 131 1.15 3.08 15.99
CA GLN A 131 2.61 3.17 15.96
C GLN A 131 3.17 2.64 14.62
N ILE A 132 2.57 1.58 14.10
CA ILE A 132 2.91 1.01 12.79
C ILE A 132 2.36 1.92 11.68
N GLY A 133 1.24 2.59 11.92
CA GLY A 133 0.64 3.56 11.00
C GLY A 133 1.59 4.67 10.59
N ILE A 134 2.51 5.08 11.46
CA ILE A 134 3.56 6.07 11.14
C ILE A 134 4.44 5.58 9.98
N LEU A 135 4.80 4.30 9.96
CA LEU A 135 5.62 3.74 8.87
C LEU A 135 4.86 3.73 7.53
N PHE A 136 3.54 3.51 7.55
CA PHE A 136 2.71 3.66 6.34
C PHE A 136 2.69 5.10 5.84
N ALA A 137 2.54 6.07 6.74
CA ALA A 137 2.55 7.49 6.38
C ALA A 137 3.90 7.90 5.76
N VAL A 138 5.02 7.50 6.39
CA VAL A 138 6.37 7.76 5.87
C VAL A 138 6.58 7.03 4.54
N GLY A 139 6.22 5.75 4.44
CA GLY A 139 6.33 4.97 3.22
C GLY A 139 5.53 5.60 2.08
N GLY A 140 4.26 5.97 2.33
CA GLY A 140 3.39 6.63 1.35
C GLY A 140 3.94 7.97 0.88
N ALA A 141 4.43 8.81 1.80
CA ALA A 141 5.06 10.08 1.46
C ALA A 141 6.30 9.89 0.58
N LEU A 142 7.17 8.93 0.92
CA LEU A 142 8.36 8.62 0.11
C LEU A 142 8.00 8.08 -1.28
N ILE A 143 6.93 7.30 -1.42
CA ILE A 143 6.43 6.83 -2.73
C ILE A 143 5.87 8.00 -3.54
N GLY A 144 5.24 8.98 -2.89
CA GLY A 144 4.69 10.16 -3.54
C GLY A 144 5.74 11.13 -4.09
N LEU A 145 6.91 11.25 -3.45
CA LEU A 145 7.95 12.21 -3.83
C LEU A 145 8.39 12.11 -5.31
N PRO A 146 8.73 10.93 -5.87
CA PRO A 146 9.07 10.80 -7.28
C PRO A 146 7.99 11.30 -8.23
N LEU A 147 6.73 11.11 -7.87
CA LEU A 147 5.60 11.53 -8.69
C LEU A 147 5.42 13.04 -8.64
N VAL A 148 5.63 13.67 -7.48
CA VAL A 148 5.68 15.14 -7.35
C VAL A 148 6.83 15.71 -8.17
N PHE A 149 8.05 15.16 -8.06
CA PHE A 149 9.20 15.61 -8.83
C PHE A 149 8.95 15.49 -10.35
N THR A 150 8.36 14.38 -10.77
CA THR A 150 8.05 14.15 -12.18
C THR A 150 6.95 15.10 -12.67
N LEU A 151 5.95 15.39 -11.83
CA LEU A 151 4.87 16.35 -12.14
C LEU A 151 5.37 17.77 -12.29
N VAL A 152 6.27 18.23 -11.41
CA VAL A 152 6.86 19.56 -11.47
C VAL A 152 7.71 19.72 -12.73
N ASN A 153 8.41 18.66 -13.14
CA ASN A 153 9.28 18.67 -14.33
C ASN A 153 8.57 18.17 -15.60
N ARG A 154 7.24 18.21 -15.64
CA ARG A 154 6.45 17.75 -16.79
C ARG A 154 6.78 18.52 -18.06
N ARG A 155 6.69 17.82 -19.20
CA ARG A 155 6.89 18.39 -20.54
C ARG A 155 5.59 18.58 -21.32
N VAL A 156 4.47 18.58 -20.61
CA VAL A 156 3.13 18.80 -21.16
C VAL A 156 2.50 20.02 -20.51
N GLU A 157 1.78 20.83 -21.27
CA GLU A 157 1.10 22.02 -20.77
C GLU A 157 -0.19 21.63 -20.03
N HIS A 158 -0.99 20.76 -20.65
CA HIS A 158 -2.26 20.31 -20.10
C HIS A 158 -2.09 18.97 -19.39
N LEU A 159 -2.64 18.87 -18.17
CA LEU A 159 -2.66 17.64 -17.40
C LEU A 159 -3.91 16.84 -17.72
N TYR A 160 -3.72 15.55 -17.97
CA TYR A 160 -4.83 14.60 -18.07
C TYR A 160 -5.56 14.48 -16.73
N VAL A 161 -6.86 14.26 -16.78
CA VAL A 161 -7.70 14.08 -15.58
C VAL A 161 -7.16 12.93 -14.70
N SER A 162 -6.68 11.85 -15.30
CA SER A 162 -6.07 10.74 -14.59
C SER A 162 -4.88 11.16 -13.73
N VAL A 163 -4.05 12.10 -14.19
CA VAL A 163 -2.89 12.61 -13.44
C VAL A 163 -3.36 13.37 -12.19
N TRP A 164 -4.43 14.16 -12.31
CA TRP A 164 -5.02 14.87 -11.18
C TRP A 164 -5.53 13.90 -10.11
N TYR A 165 -6.31 12.90 -10.49
CA TYR A 165 -6.83 11.90 -9.54
C TYR A 165 -5.71 11.11 -8.86
N MET A 166 -4.70 10.67 -9.62
CA MET A 166 -3.56 9.95 -9.05
C MET A 166 -2.73 10.84 -8.10
N ALA A 167 -2.49 12.10 -8.46
CA ALA A 167 -1.77 13.04 -7.61
C ALA A 167 -2.55 13.33 -6.31
N CYS A 168 -3.86 13.54 -6.39
CA CYS A 168 -4.72 13.69 -5.23
C CYS A 168 -4.71 12.44 -4.35
N ALA A 169 -4.83 11.24 -4.92
CA ALA A 169 -4.81 9.99 -4.17
C ALA A 169 -3.49 9.81 -3.41
N LEU A 170 -2.36 10.13 -4.05
CA LEU A 170 -1.03 10.05 -3.43
C LEU A 170 -0.85 11.06 -2.28
N PHE A 171 -1.41 12.25 -2.41
CA PHE A 171 -1.42 13.25 -1.33
C PHE A 171 -2.29 12.78 -0.16
N TRP A 172 -3.50 12.29 -0.45
CA TRP A 172 -4.44 11.87 0.57
C TRP A 172 -4.03 10.60 1.30
N LEU A 173 -3.26 9.69 0.66
CA LEU A 173 -2.88 8.40 1.25
C LEU A 173 -2.14 8.57 2.61
N PRO A 174 -1.02 9.32 2.72
CA PRO A 174 -0.37 9.53 4.01
C PRO A 174 -1.23 10.36 4.99
N VAL A 175 -1.98 11.35 4.48
CA VAL A 175 -2.86 12.19 5.30
C VAL A 175 -3.95 11.35 5.96
N LEU A 176 -4.57 10.43 5.23
CA LEU A 176 -5.59 9.51 5.77
C LEU A 176 -5.06 8.68 6.93
N PHE A 177 -3.84 8.14 6.82
CA PHE A 177 -3.23 7.39 7.93
C PHE A 177 -3.03 8.25 9.16
N VAL A 178 -2.57 9.49 9.01
CA VAL A 178 -2.38 10.41 10.13
C VAL A 178 -3.72 10.76 10.77
N VAL A 179 -4.69 11.22 9.99
CA VAL A 179 -5.99 11.68 10.49
C VAL A 179 -6.79 10.52 11.10
N ALA A 180 -6.82 9.37 10.44
CA ALA A 180 -7.58 8.22 10.90
C ALA A 180 -7.03 7.62 12.22
N LYS A 181 -5.74 7.80 12.49
CA LYS A 181 -5.09 7.31 13.72
C LYS A 181 -5.03 8.34 14.84
N MET A 182 -5.39 9.60 14.60
CA MET A 182 -5.43 10.64 15.64
C MET A 182 -6.25 10.26 16.89
N PRO A 183 -7.44 9.64 16.78
CA PRO A 183 -8.20 9.21 17.97
C PRO A 183 -7.46 8.21 18.85
N GLY A 184 -6.63 7.34 18.27
CA GLY A 184 -5.83 6.35 19.00
C GLY A 184 -4.74 6.98 19.88
N LEU A 185 -4.30 8.20 19.56
CA LEU A 185 -3.32 8.93 20.38
C LEU A 185 -3.88 9.37 21.74
N HIS A 186 -5.20 9.50 21.86
CA HIS A 186 -5.89 9.90 23.09
C HIS A 186 -6.28 8.71 23.98
N GLN A 187 -6.22 7.48 23.48
CA GLN A 187 -6.59 6.26 24.22
C GLN A 187 -5.39 5.62 24.96
N GLY A 188 -4.21 6.17 24.82
CA GLY A 188 -2.95 5.69 25.42
C GLY A 188 -2.57 6.37 26.73
N VAL A 189 -3.55 6.94 27.47
CA VAL A 189 -3.37 7.52 28.83
C VAL A 189 -4.17 6.72 29.82
#